data_c5f14e041700f2571b6cf2adc12f61b0
#
_entry.id   c5f14e041700f2571b6cf2adc12f61b0
#
_cell.length_a   1.000
_cell.length_b   1.000
_cell.length_c   1.000
_cell.angle_alpha   90.00
_cell.angle_beta   90.00
_cell.angle_gamma   90.00
#
_symmetry.space_group_name_H-M   'P 1'
#
loop_
_entity.id
_entity.type
_entity.pdbx_description
1 polymer ?
#
loop_
_entity_poly.entity_id
_entity_poly.type
_entity_poly.pdbx_seq_one_letter_code
_entity_poly.pdbx_strand_id
1 'polypeptide(L)'
;MTGFVLDPYVLDVLLPDLVGHDRSPSAFIVYVYLAHAAGSRGRVQVSYAAMASDTGLSKTCVQRAVAHLRRRKLVVATKATRTSVPDYRVTRPWVGRLPG
;
A
#
# COMPACT_ATOMS: atom_id res chain seq x y z
N MET A 1 -19.33 12.52 8.26
CA MET A 1 -18.54 11.91 7.20
C MET A 1 -17.07 11.96 7.57
N THR A 2 -16.44 10.84 7.52
CA THR A 2 -15.01 10.78 7.77
C THR A 2 -14.27 10.94 6.45
N GLY A 3 -13.38 11.92 6.36
CA GLY A 3 -12.54 12.10 5.20
C GLY A 3 -11.33 11.19 5.25
N PHE A 4 -10.79 10.87 4.10
CA PHE A 4 -9.50 10.21 4.00
C PHE A 4 -8.45 11.28 3.75
N VAL A 5 -7.46 11.37 4.62
CA VAL A 5 -6.39 12.36 4.51
C VAL A 5 -5.12 11.66 4.08
N LEU A 6 -4.59 12.06 2.92
CA LEU A 6 -3.29 11.60 2.47
C LEU A 6 -2.20 12.49 3.05
N ASP A 7 -1.16 11.84 3.56
CA ASP A 7 0.06 12.54 3.93
C ASP A 7 0.60 13.22 2.67
N PRO A 8 0.94 14.53 2.72
CA PRO A 8 1.49 15.21 1.54
C PRO A 8 2.67 14.50 0.92
N TYR A 9 3.47 13.79 1.70
CA TYR A 9 4.59 13.01 1.20
C TYR A 9 4.15 12.01 0.12
N VAL A 10 2.95 11.44 0.28
CA VAL A 10 2.43 10.44 -0.66
C VAL A 10 2.29 11.04 -2.06
N LEU A 11 1.77 12.26 -2.16
CA LEU A 11 1.62 12.92 -3.46
C LEU A 11 2.90 13.61 -3.92
N ASP A 12 3.65 14.18 -3.00
CA ASP A 12 4.83 14.98 -3.37
C ASP A 12 6.03 14.12 -3.69
N VAL A 13 6.18 12.96 -3.05
CA VAL A 13 7.37 12.12 -3.19
C VAL A 13 7.02 10.74 -3.72
N LEU A 14 6.09 10.02 -3.09
CA LEU A 14 5.81 8.65 -3.49
C LEU A 14 5.19 8.57 -4.88
N LEU A 15 4.33 9.50 -5.24
CA LEU A 15 3.70 9.48 -6.55
C LEU A 15 4.73 9.57 -7.68
N PRO A 16 5.58 10.61 -7.72
CA PRO A 16 6.59 10.66 -8.78
C PRO A 16 7.62 9.54 -8.66
N ASP A 17 7.92 9.07 -7.45
CA ASP A 17 8.89 8.00 -7.24
C ASP A 17 8.38 6.66 -7.74
N LEU A 18 7.17 6.26 -7.33
CA LEU A 18 6.61 4.96 -7.73
C LEU A 18 6.14 4.97 -9.18
N VAL A 19 5.49 6.03 -9.61
CA VAL A 19 4.92 6.10 -10.95
C VAL A 19 5.98 6.45 -11.98
N GLY A 20 6.78 7.48 -11.68
CA GLY A 20 7.78 7.99 -12.63
C GLY A 20 9.08 7.20 -12.60
N HIS A 21 9.73 7.16 -11.45
CA HIS A 21 11.03 6.51 -11.30
C HIS A 21 10.91 4.98 -11.40
N ASP A 22 10.05 4.38 -10.60
CA ASP A 22 9.87 2.92 -10.57
C ASP A 22 8.98 2.42 -11.72
N ARG A 23 8.29 3.32 -12.40
CA ARG A 23 7.37 3.00 -13.49
C ARG A 23 6.33 1.97 -13.07
N SER A 24 5.82 2.11 -11.86
CA SER A 24 4.83 1.21 -11.29
C SER A 24 3.62 1.96 -10.77
N PRO A 25 2.77 2.49 -11.67
CA PRO A 25 1.56 3.19 -11.22
C PRO A 25 0.65 2.28 -10.40
N SER A 26 0.61 0.98 -10.70
CA SER A 26 -0.19 0.05 -9.93
C SER A 26 0.29 -0.05 -8.48
N ALA A 27 1.60 0.04 -8.24
CA ALA A 27 2.12 0.04 -6.87
C ALA A 27 1.60 1.26 -6.09
N PHE A 28 1.56 2.43 -6.72
CA PHE A 28 1.03 3.61 -6.09
C PHE A 28 -0.46 3.45 -5.77
N ILE A 29 -1.24 2.92 -6.72
CA ILE A 29 -2.67 2.69 -6.53
C ILE A 29 -2.90 1.74 -5.35
N VAL A 30 -2.17 0.64 -5.30
CA VAL A 30 -2.31 -0.34 -4.22
C VAL A 30 -1.87 0.26 -2.88
N TYR A 31 -0.81 1.06 -2.87
CA TYR A 31 -0.37 1.72 -1.65
C TYR A 31 -1.47 2.63 -1.08
N VAL A 32 -2.06 3.47 -1.92
CA VAL A 32 -3.14 4.39 -1.49
C VAL A 32 -4.35 3.59 -1.02
N TYR A 33 -4.70 2.52 -1.74
CA TYR A 33 -5.80 1.66 -1.35
C TYR A 33 -5.57 1.06 0.04
N LEU A 34 -4.39 0.49 0.26
CA LEU A 34 -4.06 -0.14 1.55
C LEU A 34 -4.01 0.89 2.67
N ALA A 35 -3.45 2.06 2.41
CA ALA A 35 -3.38 3.12 3.40
C ALA A 35 -4.78 3.57 3.83
N HIS A 36 -5.69 3.71 2.87
CA HIS A 36 -7.06 4.06 3.16
C HIS A 36 -7.78 2.95 3.94
N ALA A 37 -7.64 1.71 3.48
CA ALA A 37 -8.29 0.56 4.11
C ALA A 37 -7.78 0.31 5.53
N ALA A 38 -6.48 0.52 5.76
CA ALA A 38 -5.88 0.32 7.06
C ALA A 38 -6.33 1.38 8.07
N GLY A 39 -6.59 2.59 7.61
CA GLY A 39 -7.04 3.68 8.45
C GLY A 39 -6.08 3.96 9.60
N SER A 40 -6.63 4.34 10.75
CA SER A 40 -5.82 4.70 11.91
C SER A 40 -5.09 3.51 12.54
N ARG A 41 -5.55 2.29 12.26
CA ARG A 41 -4.88 1.08 12.76
C ARG A 41 -3.54 0.86 12.09
N GLY A 42 -3.36 1.34 10.87
CA GLY A 42 -2.16 1.14 10.10
C GLY A 42 -2.01 -0.27 9.54
N ARG A 43 -3.05 -1.11 9.65
CA ARG A 43 -3.02 -2.49 9.17
C ARG A 43 -4.40 -2.91 8.69
N VAL A 44 -4.41 -3.83 7.72
CA VAL A 44 -5.65 -4.34 7.13
C VAL A 44 -5.44 -5.77 6.63
N GLN A 45 -6.46 -6.60 6.80
CA GLN A 45 -6.45 -7.97 6.28
C GLN A 45 -7.32 -8.00 5.04
N VAL A 46 -6.72 -8.30 3.88
CA VAL A 46 -7.42 -8.28 2.61
C VAL A 46 -6.74 -9.21 1.61
N SER A 47 -7.55 -9.92 0.81
CA SER A 47 -7.04 -10.83 -0.20
C SER A 47 -6.65 -10.09 -1.48
N TYR A 48 -5.81 -10.73 -2.30
CA TYR A 48 -5.49 -10.18 -3.62
C TYR A 48 -6.76 -10.04 -4.47
N ALA A 49 -7.67 -11.02 -4.38
CA ALA A 49 -8.91 -10.97 -5.15
C ALA A 49 -9.76 -9.77 -4.76
N ALA A 50 -9.88 -9.51 -3.46
CA ALA A 50 -10.63 -8.36 -2.98
C ALA A 50 -9.99 -7.05 -3.43
N MET A 51 -8.66 -6.96 -3.34
CA MET A 51 -7.95 -5.77 -3.82
C MET A 51 -8.16 -5.55 -5.32
N ALA A 52 -8.09 -6.64 -6.09
CA ALA A 52 -8.30 -6.55 -7.54
C ALA A 52 -9.70 -6.02 -7.84
N SER A 53 -10.70 -6.56 -7.14
CA SER A 53 -12.08 -6.11 -7.31
C SER A 53 -12.25 -4.64 -6.95
N ASP A 54 -11.66 -4.21 -5.85
CA ASP A 54 -11.84 -2.85 -5.33
C ASP A 54 -11.07 -1.81 -6.14
N THR A 55 -9.91 -2.18 -6.71
CA THR A 55 -9.06 -1.24 -7.44
C THR A 55 -9.32 -1.24 -8.94
N GLY A 56 -9.92 -2.29 -9.46
CA GLY A 56 -10.06 -2.47 -10.89
C GLY A 56 -8.83 -3.05 -11.58
N LEU A 57 -7.80 -3.40 -10.80
CA LEU A 57 -6.60 -4.04 -11.35
C LEU A 57 -6.80 -5.54 -11.43
N SER A 58 -6.00 -6.21 -12.26
CA SER A 58 -6.00 -7.67 -12.29
C SER A 58 -5.35 -8.21 -11.03
N LYS A 59 -5.66 -9.46 -10.68
CA LYS A 59 -5.05 -10.11 -9.53
C LYS A 59 -3.53 -10.18 -9.68
N THR A 60 -3.05 -10.49 -10.88
CA THR A 60 -1.62 -10.54 -11.15
C THR A 60 -0.97 -9.17 -10.95
N CYS A 61 -1.64 -8.12 -11.41
CA CYS A 61 -1.15 -6.77 -11.25
C CYS A 61 -1.05 -6.40 -9.77
N VAL A 62 -2.08 -6.75 -8.97
CA VAL A 62 -2.07 -6.52 -7.53
C VAL A 62 -0.91 -7.27 -6.87
N GLN A 63 -0.71 -8.54 -7.23
CA GLN A 63 0.38 -9.34 -6.66
C GLN A 63 1.74 -8.69 -6.92
N ARG A 64 1.96 -8.23 -8.15
CA ARG A 64 3.21 -7.55 -8.51
C ARG A 64 3.37 -6.23 -7.77
N ALA A 65 2.28 -5.48 -7.65
CA ALA A 65 2.29 -4.21 -6.94
C ALA A 65 2.65 -4.40 -5.46
N VAL A 66 2.04 -5.39 -4.81
CA VAL A 66 2.33 -5.71 -3.41
C VAL A 66 3.79 -6.12 -3.25
N ALA A 67 4.28 -6.98 -4.15
CA ALA A 67 5.68 -7.41 -4.09
C ALA A 67 6.63 -6.20 -4.22
N HIS A 68 6.30 -5.28 -5.11
CA HIS A 68 7.10 -4.07 -5.29
C HIS A 68 7.10 -3.21 -4.02
N LEU A 69 5.92 -3.01 -3.43
CA LEU A 69 5.80 -2.22 -2.20
C LEU A 69 6.58 -2.86 -1.04
N ARG A 70 6.57 -4.20 -0.96
CA ARG A 70 7.34 -4.90 0.06
C ARG A 70 8.84 -4.70 -0.13
N ARG A 71 9.33 -4.75 -1.36
CA ARG A 71 10.75 -4.48 -1.64
C ARG A 71 11.13 -3.05 -1.28
N ARG A 72 10.21 -2.11 -1.47
CA ARG A 72 10.43 -0.71 -1.10
C ARG A 72 10.21 -0.47 0.40
N LYS A 73 9.82 -1.50 1.15
CA LYS A 73 9.56 -1.43 2.59
C LYS A 73 8.43 -0.46 2.95
N LEU A 74 7.50 -0.28 2.02
CA LEU A 74 6.32 0.57 2.23
C LEU A 74 5.16 -0.24 2.81
N VAL A 75 5.20 -1.57 2.67
CA VAL A 75 4.20 -2.49 3.17
C VAL A 75 4.88 -3.71 3.75
N VAL A 76 4.37 -4.19 4.88
CA VAL A 76 4.79 -5.45 5.48
C VAL A 76 3.60 -6.40 5.44
N ALA A 77 3.81 -7.60 4.92
CA ALA A 77 2.76 -8.61 4.82
C ALA A 77 3.06 -9.78 5.75
N THR A 78 2.04 -10.23 6.47
CA THR A 78 2.15 -11.40 7.34
C THR A 78 0.94 -12.30 7.13
N LYS A 79 1.13 -13.60 7.36
CA LYS A 79 0.06 -14.59 7.32
C LYS A 79 0.15 -15.47 8.55
N ALA A 80 -0.99 -15.81 9.12
CA ALA A 80 -1.03 -16.78 10.22
C ALA A 80 -0.75 -18.18 9.72
N THR A 81 -1.27 -18.55 8.53
CA THR A 81 -1.03 -19.84 7.89
C THR A 81 -0.91 -19.63 6.38
N ARG A 82 -0.56 -20.72 5.66
CA ARG A 82 -0.45 -20.66 4.19
C ARG A 82 -1.75 -20.24 3.51
N THR A 83 -2.88 -20.63 4.08
CA THR A 83 -4.19 -20.38 3.48
C THR A 83 -4.88 -19.16 4.06
N SER A 84 -4.28 -18.50 5.05
CA SER A 84 -4.86 -17.31 5.64
C SER A 84 -4.83 -16.14 4.68
N VAL A 85 -5.81 -15.25 4.84
CA VAL A 85 -5.79 -13.97 4.15
C VAL A 85 -4.64 -13.14 4.71
N PRO A 86 -3.80 -12.56 3.86
CA PRO A 86 -2.66 -11.78 4.37
C PRO A 86 -3.10 -10.55 5.15
N ASP A 87 -2.32 -10.24 6.17
CA ASP A 87 -2.47 -9.02 6.96
C ASP A 87 -1.36 -8.06 6.52
N TYR A 88 -1.76 -6.88 6.06
CA TYR A 88 -0.82 -5.87 5.56
C TYR A 88 -0.72 -4.72 6.53
N ARG A 89 0.51 -4.38 6.88
CA ARG A 89 0.79 -3.18 7.65
C ARG A 89 1.41 -2.15 6.71
N VAL A 90 0.79 -0.98 6.65
CA VAL A 90 1.27 0.11 5.82
C VAL A 90 2.29 0.89 6.64
N THR A 91 3.49 1.05 6.09
CA THR A 91 4.54 1.79 6.76
C THR A 91 4.62 3.19 6.18
N ARG A 92 5.08 4.11 7.01
CA ARG A 92 5.38 5.48 6.59
C ARG A 92 6.78 5.79 7.10
N PRO A 93 7.80 5.28 6.40
CA PRO A 93 9.17 5.35 6.92
C PRO A 93 9.70 6.78 7.08
N TRP A 94 9.06 7.76 6.42
CA TRP A 94 9.42 9.16 6.57
C TRP A 94 8.90 9.77 7.88
N VAL A 95 7.89 9.15 8.50
CA VAL A 95 7.33 9.65 9.76
C VAL A 95 8.27 9.29 10.89
N GLY A 96 8.59 10.28 11.72
CA GLY A 96 9.52 10.09 12.83
C GLY A 96 10.98 10.28 12.47
N ARG A 97 11.30 10.42 11.18
CA ARG A 97 12.66 10.70 10.71
C ARG A 97 12.86 12.18 10.41
N LEU A 98 11.77 12.93 10.41
CA LEU A 98 11.86 14.34 10.10
C LEU A 98 12.62 15.06 11.21
N PRO A 99 13.53 15.94 10.83
CA PRO A 99 14.18 16.76 11.85
C PRO A 99 13.12 17.57 12.56
N GLY A 100 13.25 17.64 13.84
CA GLY A 100 12.26 18.20 14.74
C GLY A 100 11.75 19.55 14.36
#